data_20322e5d4230f533e414ff31c0ec0d86
#
_entry.id   20322e5d4230f533e414ff31c0ec0d86
#
_cell.length_a   1.000
_cell.length_b   1.000
_cell.length_c   1.000
_cell.angle_alpha   90.00
_cell.angle_beta   90.00
_cell.angle_gamma   90.00
#
_symmetry.space_group_name_H-M   'P 1'
#
loop_
_entity.id
_entity.type
_entity.pdbx_description
1 polymer ?
#
loop_
_entity_poly.entity_id
_entity_poly.type
_entity_poly.pdbx_seq_one_letter_code
_entity_poly.pdbx_strand_id
1 'polypeptide(L)'
;MKKMDIHNLTSKDIKKLHVWLRTLIQVLYFLFLPSVYTAAFAGVKYIFTQIGAGEKIAMTSFVTVLLVICVYTILFGRFFCGFACAFGSLGDGVHALYVWACKKMKKKSFQLSESWTEKLCYLKYVVLALISVLCFAGVYGKAKGTSPWDVFSMLHAGNFKLGGYVVGLIVLLFIIVGMCMEERFFCRNLCPMGAVFSLLPVLPFFALHRDRENCIKGCKACTKKCPSHIGLPEDGSPKVEGDCFQCQKCID
;
A
#
# COMPACT_ATOMS: atom_id res chain seq x y z
N MET A 1 -2.13 28.86 -23.71
CA MET A 1 -2.62 27.50 -23.46
C MET A 1 -2.64 26.76 -24.78
N LYS A 2 -1.67 25.84 -25.04
CA LYS A 2 -1.64 24.98 -26.22
C LYS A 2 -2.75 23.96 -26.09
N LYS A 3 -3.73 23.93 -26.98
CA LYS A 3 -4.71 22.85 -27.08
C LYS A 3 -3.95 21.54 -27.25
N MET A 4 -4.10 20.64 -26.31
CA MET A 4 -3.55 19.29 -26.38
C MET A 4 -4.46 18.48 -27.31
N ASP A 5 -4.02 18.29 -28.55
CA ASP A 5 -4.69 17.38 -29.48
C ASP A 5 -4.40 15.94 -29.04
N ILE A 6 -5.44 15.26 -28.55
CA ILE A 6 -5.39 13.90 -27.99
C ILE A 6 -4.89 12.88 -29.05
N HIS A 7 -5.02 13.19 -30.34
CA HIS A 7 -4.65 12.31 -31.45
C HIS A 7 -3.14 12.24 -31.76
N ASN A 8 -2.30 13.12 -31.19
CA ASN A 8 -0.86 13.20 -31.45
C ASN A 8 0.02 13.01 -30.21
N LEU A 9 -0.49 12.33 -29.16
CA LEU A 9 0.28 12.06 -27.96
C LEU A 9 1.37 11.02 -28.22
N THR A 10 2.62 11.44 -28.11
CA THR A 10 3.76 10.51 -28.13
C THR A 10 3.69 9.59 -26.90
N SER A 11 4.17 8.34 -27.01
CA SER A 11 4.25 7.39 -25.89
C SER A 11 4.87 7.99 -24.61
N LYS A 12 5.83 8.93 -24.76
CA LYS A 12 6.43 9.67 -23.64
C LYS A 12 5.47 10.63 -22.94
N ASP A 13 4.54 11.22 -23.69
CA ASP A 13 3.58 12.19 -23.15
C ASP A 13 2.46 11.46 -22.40
N ILE A 14 2.03 10.31 -22.92
CA ILE A 14 1.06 9.42 -22.25
C ILE A 14 1.63 8.96 -20.89
N LYS A 15 2.91 8.56 -20.85
CA LYS A 15 3.59 8.18 -19.60
C LYS A 15 3.64 9.32 -18.59
N LYS A 16 4.00 10.53 -19.02
CA LYS A 16 4.00 11.71 -18.15
C LYS A 16 2.61 12.03 -17.63
N LEU A 17 1.59 11.98 -18.50
CA LEU A 17 0.20 12.21 -18.11
C LEU A 17 -0.28 11.20 -17.07
N HIS A 18 0.05 9.92 -17.26
CA HIS A 18 -0.28 8.85 -16.33
C HIS A 18 0.36 9.06 -14.95
N VAL A 19 1.67 9.35 -14.91
CA VAL A 19 2.38 9.65 -13.65
C VAL A 19 1.77 10.87 -12.95
N TRP A 20 1.45 11.94 -13.71
CA TRP A 20 0.86 13.15 -13.17
C TRP A 20 -0.55 12.91 -12.63
N LEU A 21 -1.39 12.20 -13.37
CA LEU A 21 -2.75 11.84 -12.96
C LEU A 21 -2.74 10.99 -11.69
N ARG A 22 -1.85 9.99 -11.63
CA ARG A 22 -1.65 9.16 -10.44
C ARG A 22 -1.24 10.01 -9.23
N THR A 23 -0.26 10.89 -9.39
CA THR A 23 0.19 11.77 -8.31
C THR A 23 -0.93 12.69 -7.84
N LEU A 24 -1.71 13.25 -8.76
CA LEU A 24 -2.86 14.08 -8.43
C LEU A 24 -3.89 13.31 -7.60
N ILE A 25 -4.26 12.11 -8.03
CA ILE A 25 -5.20 11.24 -7.30
C ILE A 25 -4.65 10.94 -5.91
N GLN A 26 -3.37 10.58 -5.78
CA GLN A 26 -2.73 10.30 -4.49
C GLN A 26 -2.76 11.50 -3.54
N VAL A 27 -2.48 12.70 -4.05
CA VAL A 27 -2.52 13.94 -3.25
C VAL A 27 -3.96 14.24 -2.80
N LEU A 28 -4.94 14.12 -3.68
CA LEU A 28 -6.35 14.34 -3.34
C LEU A 28 -6.82 13.37 -2.24
N TYR A 29 -6.55 12.07 -2.39
CA TYR A 29 -6.92 11.09 -1.36
C TYR A 29 -6.17 11.29 -0.05
N PHE A 30 -4.90 11.66 -0.10
CA PHE A 30 -4.11 11.97 1.09
C PHE A 30 -4.68 13.14 1.88
N LEU A 31 -5.15 14.20 1.19
CA LEU A 31 -5.69 15.40 1.83
C LEU A 31 -7.14 15.21 2.32
N PHE A 32 -8.00 14.58 1.50
CA PHE A 32 -9.44 14.55 1.78
C PHE A 32 -9.91 13.27 2.48
N LEU A 33 -9.25 12.14 2.26
CA LEU A 33 -9.70 10.83 2.75
C LEU A 33 -8.59 10.01 3.45
N PRO A 34 -7.77 10.61 4.33
CA PRO A 34 -6.67 9.89 4.99
C PRO A 34 -7.16 8.79 5.93
N SER A 35 -8.38 8.94 6.46
CA SER A 35 -8.97 8.06 7.49
C SER A 35 -9.57 6.77 6.94
N VAL A 36 -9.72 6.61 5.61
CA VAL A 36 -10.34 5.40 5.03
C VAL A 36 -9.56 4.13 5.41
N TYR A 37 -8.23 4.21 5.41
CA TYR A 37 -7.40 3.09 5.85
C TYR A 37 -7.63 2.75 7.33
N THR A 38 -7.62 3.75 8.21
CA THR A 38 -7.81 3.56 9.65
C THR A 38 -9.21 3.05 9.97
N ALA A 39 -10.22 3.49 9.23
CA ALA A 39 -11.60 3.01 9.36
C ALA A 39 -11.72 1.53 8.95
N ALA A 40 -11.15 1.14 7.81
CA ALA A 40 -11.14 -0.26 7.37
C ALA A 40 -10.38 -1.15 8.36
N PHE A 41 -9.25 -0.70 8.86
CA PHE A 41 -8.47 -1.43 9.86
C PHE A 41 -9.21 -1.53 11.21
N ALA A 42 -9.95 -0.51 11.60
CA ALA A 42 -10.84 -0.55 12.77
C ALA A 42 -11.93 -1.62 12.61
N GLY A 43 -12.46 -1.82 11.39
CA GLY A 43 -13.39 -2.89 11.07
C GLY A 43 -12.80 -4.29 11.32
N VAL A 44 -11.55 -4.52 10.87
CA VAL A 44 -10.85 -5.79 11.13
C VAL A 44 -10.68 -6.02 12.64
N LYS A 45 -10.19 -5.01 13.37
CA LYS A 45 -10.01 -5.10 14.82
C LYS A 45 -11.34 -5.38 15.55
N TYR A 46 -12.40 -4.70 15.15
CA TYR A 46 -13.73 -4.89 15.73
C TYR A 46 -14.23 -6.33 15.55
N ILE A 47 -14.12 -6.88 14.33
CA ILE A 47 -14.55 -8.25 14.05
C ILE A 47 -13.83 -9.25 14.97
N PHE A 48 -12.51 -9.19 15.05
CA PHE A 48 -11.74 -10.11 15.90
C PHE A 48 -12.05 -9.94 17.41
N THR A 49 -12.30 -8.71 17.86
CA THR A 49 -12.66 -8.42 19.25
C THR A 49 -14.04 -9.02 19.58
N GLN A 50 -15.03 -8.85 18.70
CA GLN A 50 -16.36 -9.42 18.89
C GLN A 50 -16.36 -10.96 18.89
N ILE A 51 -15.60 -11.56 17.98
CA ILE A 51 -15.42 -13.01 17.95
C ILE A 51 -14.80 -13.50 19.26
N GLY A 52 -13.77 -12.81 19.76
CA GLY A 52 -13.11 -13.16 21.03
C GLY A 52 -14.00 -13.00 22.26
N ALA A 53 -14.92 -12.02 22.23
CA ALA A 53 -15.92 -11.81 23.29
C ALA A 53 -17.14 -12.74 23.18
N GLY A 54 -17.28 -13.51 22.08
CA GLY A 54 -18.46 -14.32 21.82
C GLY A 54 -19.72 -13.50 21.48
N GLU A 55 -19.55 -12.23 21.10
CA GLU A 55 -20.63 -11.32 20.79
C GLU A 55 -20.99 -11.33 19.30
N LYS A 56 -22.23 -10.91 18.98
CA LYS A 56 -22.67 -10.82 17.59
C LYS A 56 -21.98 -9.65 16.88
N ILE A 57 -21.51 -9.89 15.66
CA ILE A 57 -20.92 -8.85 14.81
C ILE A 57 -22.05 -7.94 14.30
N ALA A 58 -22.10 -6.70 14.77
CA ALA A 58 -23.02 -5.69 14.26
C ALA A 58 -22.44 -4.99 13.02
N MET A 59 -23.33 -4.60 12.09
CA MET A 59 -22.95 -3.80 10.91
C MET A 59 -22.68 -2.36 11.32
N THR A 60 -21.47 -2.10 11.80
CA THR A 60 -20.99 -0.75 12.10
C THR A 60 -20.46 -0.07 10.84
N SER A 61 -20.35 1.26 10.85
CA SER A 61 -19.73 2.01 9.73
C SER A 61 -18.32 1.51 9.38
N PHE A 62 -17.54 1.06 10.36
CA PHE A 62 -16.20 0.50 10.15
C PHE A 62 -16.24 -0.85 9.40
N VAL A 63 -17.20 -1.72 9.74
CA VAL A 63 -17.41 -3.00 9.06
C VAL A 63 -17.89 -2.75 7.63
N THR A 64 -18.80 -1.80 7.44
CA THR A 64 -19.28 -1.41 6.09
C THR A 64 -18.14 -0.92 5.21
N VAL A 65 -17.29 -0.01 5.71
CA VAL A 65 -16.10 0.48 4.97
C VAL A 65 -15.16 -0.68 4.62
N LEU A 66 -14.91 -1.59 5.56
CA LEU A 66 -14.09 -2.78 5.31
C LEU A 66 -14.67 -3.64 4.19
N LEU A 67 -15.98 -3.95 4.25
CA LEU A 67 -16.65 -4.74 3.23
C LEU A 67 -16.59 -4.08 1.84
N VAL A 68 -16.86 -2.79 1.76
CA VAL A 68 -16.78 -2.04 0.49
C VAL A 68 -15.38 -2.11 -0.10
N ILE A 69 -14.33 -1.93 0.71
CA ILE A 69 -12.95 -2.00 0.24
C ILE A 69 -12.56 -3.44 -0.14
N CYS A 70 -13.05 -4.46 0.59
CA CYS A 70 -12.80 -5.86 0.23
C CYS A 70 -13.46 -6.22 -1.12
N VAL A 71 -14.72 -5.85 -1.33
CA VAL A 71 -15.42 -6.05 -2.60
C VAL A 71 -14.69 -5.30 -3.72
N TYR A 72 -14.31 -4.04 -3.48
CA TYR A 72 -13.53 -3.27 -4.44
C TYR A 72 -12.19 -3.96 -4.79
N THR A 73 -11.51 -4.53 -3.78
CA THR A 73 -10.25 -5.26 -3.98
C THR A 73 -10.44 -6.54 -4.77
N ILE A 74 -11.55 -7.25 -4.57
CA ILE A 74 -11.88 -8.45 -5.36
C ILE A 74 -12.10 -8.09 -6.84
N LEU A 75 -12.78 -6.97 -7.11
CA LEU A 75 -13.11 -6.55 -8.48
C LEU A 75 -11.92 -5.93 -9.22
N PHE A 76 -11.17 -5.05 -8.57
CA PHE A 76 -10.13 -4.21 -9.18
C PHE A 76 -8.70 -4.53 -8.71
N GLY A 77 -8.55 -5.56 -7.87
CA GLY A 77 -7.27 -5.82 -7.21
C GLY A 77 -6.92 -4.75 -6.18
N ARG A 78 -5.68 -4.71 -5.75
CA ARG A 78 -5.19 -3.75 -4.73
C ARG A 78 -5.00 -2.32 -5.27
N PHE A 79 -5.86 -1.90 -6.18
CA PHE A 79 -5.84 -0.56 -6.78
C PHE A 79 -5.95 0.53 -5.71
N PHE A 80 -6.79 0.31 -4.68
CA PHE A 80 -6.87 1.20 -3.53
C PHE A 80 -5.49 1.47 -2.90
N CYS A 81 -4.68 0.43 -2.70
CA CYS A 81 -3.32 0.58 -2.16
C CYS A 81 -2.40 1.32 -3.13
N GLY A 82 -2.66 1.21 -4.44
CA GLY A 82 -1.88 1.85 -5.50
C GLY A 82 -2.08 3.34 -5.61
N PHE A 83 -3.31 3.80 -5.41
CA PHE A 83 -3.75 5.16 -5.75
C PHE A 83 -4.37 5.93 -4.59
N ALA A 84 -5.12 5.28 -3.70
CA ALA A 84 -5.97 5.95 -2.72
C ALA A 84 -5.46 5.86 -1.27
N CYS A 85 -4.58 4.92 -0.95
CA CYS A 85 -4.11 4.73 0.42
C CYS A 85 -3.12 5.83 0.83
N ALA A 86 -3.43 6.54 1.93
CA ALA A 86 -2.58 7.61 2.46
C ALA A 86 -1.16 7.13 2.82
N PHE A 87 -1.02 5.94 3.42
CA PHE A 87 0.29 5.34 3.69
C PHE A 87 1.04 4.95 2.41
N GLY A 88 0.33 4.49 1.37
CA GLY A 88 0.92 4.22 0.06
C GLY A 88 1.46 5.48 -0.59
N SER A 89 0.68 6.56 -0.56
CA SER A 89 1.08 7.88 -1.08
C SER A 89 2.24 8.49 -0.29
N LEU A 90 2.21 8.37 1.05
CA LEU A 90 3.32 8.78 1.91
C LEU A 90 4.61 8.03 1.55
N GLY A 91 4.55 6.70 1.36
CA GLY A 91 5.70 5.89 1.00
C GLY A 91 6.28 6.27 -0.36
N ASP A 92 5.43 6.48 -1.37
CA ASP A 92 5.84 6.94 -2.70
C ASP A 92 6.52 8.34 -2.61
N GLY A 93 5.96 9.26 -1.82
CA GLY A 93 6.51 10.62 -1.61
C GLY A 93 7.84 10.61 -0.88
N VAL A 94 7.94 9.89 0.24
CA VAL A 94 9.17 9.76 1.05
C VAL A 94 10.30 9.16 0.22
N HIS A 95 10.02 8.07 -0.51
CA HIS A 95 11.02 7.43 -1.36
C HIS A 95 11.49 8.37 -2.50
N ALA A 96 10.55 9.04 -3.17
CA ALA A 96 10.87 10.00 -4.23
C ALA A 96 11.75 11.15 -3.72
N LEU A 97 11.42 11.70 -2.53
CA LEU A 97 12.20 12.76 -1.89
C LEU A 97 13.61 12.28 -1.51
N TYR A 98 13.72 11.08 -0.95
CA TYR A 98 15.01 10.48 -0.61
C TYR A 98 15.90 10.27 -1.84
N VAL A 99 15.35 9.69 -2.92
CA VAL A 99 16.08 9.47 -4.18
C VAL A 99 16.49 10.80 -4.80
N TRP A 100 15.63 11.81 -4.77
CA TRP A 100 15.96 13.16 -5.22
C TRP A 100 17.11 13.78 -4.43
N ALA A 101 17.06 13.69 -3.09
CA ALA A 101 18.11 14.19 -2.21
C ALA A 101 19.45 13.47 -2.46
N CYS A 102 19.44 12.14 -2.60
CA CYS A 102 20.63 11.36 -2.93
C CYS A 102 21.25 11.79 -4.28
N LYS A 103 20.40 11.99 -5.31
CA LYS A 103 20.85 12.49 -6.61
C LYS A 103 21.49 13.87 -6.50
N LYS A 104 20.90 14.79 -5.74
CA LYS A 104 21.44 16.13 -5.51
C LYS A 104 22.80 16.08 -4.78
N MET A 105 22.96 15.15 -3.84
CA MET A 105 24.21 14.93 -3.11
C MET A 105 25.22 14.03 -3.86
N LYS A 106 24.92 13.61 -5.11
CA LYS A 106 25.72 12.67 -5.91
C LYS A 106 26.03 11.34 -5.19
N LYS A 107 25.16 10.92 -4.25
CA LYS A 107 25.27 9.64 -3.55
C LYS A 107 24.33 8.62 -4.17
N LYS A 108 24.73 7.34 -4.15
CA LYS A 108 23.82 6.25 -4.54
C LYS A 108 22.75 6.08 -3.46
N SER A 109 21.48 5.92 -3.87
CA SER A 109 20.43 5.52 -2.94
C SER A 109 20.71 4.11 -2.42
N PHE A 110 20.57 3.92 -1.11
CA PHE A 110 20.66 2.60 -0.52
C PHE A 110 19.38 1.83 -0.87
N GLN A 111 19.52 0.61 -1.33
CA GLN A 111 18.41 -0.30 -1.63
C GLN A 111 18.63 -1.61 -0.89
N LEU A 112 17.56 -2.21 -0.41
CA LEU A 112 17.60 -3.51 0.25
C LEU A 112 17.99 -4.59 -0.78
N SER A 113 18.73 -5.61 -0.33
CA SER A 113 19.04 -6.78 -1.17
C SER A 113 17.76 -7.57 -1.49
N GLU A 114 17.63 -8.08 -2.73
CA GLU A 114 16.47 -8.86 -3.19
C GLU A 114 16.12 -10.01 -2.23
N SER A 115 17.12 -10.73 -1.69
CA SER A 115 16.92 -11.83 -0.75
C SER A 115 16.26 -11.43 0.57
N TRP A 116 16.59 -10.24 1.09
CA TRP A 116 15.93 -9.70 2.29
C TRP A 116 14.52 -9.22 1.98
N THR A 117 14.33 -8.61 0.84
CA THR A 117 13.06 -8.06 0.38
C THR A 117 12.01 -9.17 0.21
N GLU A 118 12.38 -10.34 -0.31
CA GLU A 118 11.50 -11.50 -0.44
C GLU A 118 11.08 -12.09 0.92
N LYS A 119 12.00 -12.16 1.87
CA LYS A 119 11.70 -12.69 3.21
C LYS A 119 10.83 -11.74 4.03
N LEU A 120 11.10 -10.45 3.95
CA LEU A 120 10.38 -9.43 4.71
C LEU A 120 8.90 -9.32 4.30
N CYS A 121 8.53 -9.69 3.07
CA CYS A 121 7.14 -9.60 2.63
C CYS A 121 6.18 -10.51 3.42
N TYR A 122 6.68 -11.56 4.07
CA TYR A 122 5.89 -12.43 4.94
C TYR A 122 5.61 -11.81 6.32
N LEU A 123 6.38 -10.79 6.72
CA LEU A 123 6.23 -10.14 8.02
C LEU A 123 4.84 -9.51 8.19
N LYS A 124 4.20 -9.04 7.11
CA LYS A 124 2.82 -8.52 7.14
C LYS A 124 1.81 -9.53 7.69
N TYR A 125 1.99 -10.83 7.40
CA TYR A 125 1.10 -11.88 7.92
C TYR A 125 1.35 -12.13 9.40
N VAL A 126 2.60 -12.05 9.84
CA VAL A 126 2.95 -12.14 11.28
C VAL A 126 2.35 -10.98 12.05
N VAL A 127 2.44 -9.75 11.51
CA VAL A 127 1.82 -8.55 12.09
C VAL A 127 0.30 -8.70 12.15
N LEU A 128 -0.34 -9.18 11.08
CA LEU A 128 -1.78 -9.44 11.07
C LEU A 128 -2.17 -10.47 12.12
N ALA A 129 -1.48 -11.60 12.19
CA ALA A 129 -1.73 -12.65 13.16
C ALA A 129 -1.59 -12.14 14.60
N LEU A 130 -0.52 -11.39 14.88
CA LEU A 130 -0.29 -10.80 16.20
C LEU A 130 -1.42 -9.85 16.60
N ILE A 131 -1.83 -8.94 15.71
CA ILE A 131 -2.93 -8.01 15.97
C ILE A 131 -4.24 -8.76 16.16
N SER A 132 -4.52 -9.79 15.35
CA SER A 132 -5.75 -10.61 15.47
C SER A 132 -5.80 -11.33 16.80
N VAL A 133 -4.70 -11.92 17.27
CA VAL A 133 -4.59 -12.57 18.58
C VAL A 133 -4.80 -11.58 19.72
N LEU A 134 -4.17 -10.39 19.65
CA LEU A 134 -4.35 -9.35 20.67
C LEU A 134 -5.79 -8.83 20.73
N CYS A 135 -6.46 -8.70 19.59
CA CYS A 135 -7.87 -8.31 19.53
C CYS A 135 -8.76 -9.42 20.10
N PHE A 136 -8.52 -10.67 19.69
CA PHE A 136 -9.27 -11.85 20.18
C PHE A 136 -9.14 -12.00 21.70
N ALA A 137 -7.94 -11.78 22.25
CA ALA A 137 -7.70 -11.82 23.70
C ALA A 137 -8.23 -10.59 24.46
N GLY A 138 -8.80 -9.57 23.78
CA GLY A 138 -9.30 -8.34 24.41
C GLY A 138 -8.21 -7.41 24.96
N VAL A 139 -6.93 -7.71 24.67
CA VAL A 139 -5.78 -6.96 25.22
C VAL A 139 -5.39 -5.78 24.34
N TYR A 140 -5.86 -5.74 23.09
CA TYR A 140 -5.48 -4.69 22.13
C TYR A 140 -5.78 -3.26 22.63
N GLY A 141 -6.86 -3.07 23.42
CA GLY A 141 -7.18 -1.79 24.03
C GLY A 141 -6.09 -1.21 24.94
N LYS A 142 -5.29 -2.07 25.58
CA LYS A 142 -4.16 -1.68 26.44
C LYS A 142 -2.92 -1.26 25.62
N ALA A 143 -2.86 -1.67 24.35
CA ALA A 143 -1.76 -1.41 23.43
C ALA A 143 -1.97 -0.16 22.54
N LYS A 144 -2.97 0.68 22.82
CA LYS A 144 -3.30 1.87 21.98
C LYS A 144 -2.10 2.76 21.67
N GLY A 145 -1.21 2.99 22.65
CA GLY A 145 -0.03 3.83 22.47
C GLY A 145 1.06 3.27 21.55
N THR A 146 0.95 2.03 21.10
CA THR A 146 1.96 1.37 20.25
C THR A 146 1.61 1.43 18.76
N SER A 147 0.43 1.90 18.40
CA SER A 147 -0.08 1.90 17.04
C SER A 147 0.49 3.05 16.20
N PRO A 148 1.31 2.78 15.17
CA PRO A 148 1.84 3.82 14.29
C PRO A 148 0.74 4.47 13.43
N TRP A 149 -0.38 3.77 13.20
CA TRP A 149 -1.52 4.31 12.43
C TRP A 149 -2.26 5.39 13.21
N ASP A 150 -2.42 5.20 14.52
CA ASP A 150 -3.07 6.18 15.38
C ASP A 150 -2.21 7.45 15.46
N VAL A 151 -0.88 7.30 15.59
CA VAL A 151 0.08 8.42 15.55
C VAL A 151 0.00 9.15 14.20
N PHE A 152 0.01 8.44 13.10
CA PHE A 152 -0.12 9.05 11.77
C PHE A 152 -1.43 9.83 11.63
N SER A 153 -2.55 9.26 12.05
CA SER A 153 -3.85 9.93 12.00
C SER A 153 -3.90 11.20 12.88
N MET A 154 -3.29 11.13 14.07
CA MET A 154 -3.20 12.30 14.97
C MET A 154 -2.36 13.41 14.35
N LEU A 155 -1.19 13.08 13.81
CA LEU A 155 -0.32 14.04 13.12
C LEU A 155 -1.00 14.68 11.92
N HIS A 156 -1.71 13.87 11.11
CA HIS A 156 -2.45 14.37 9.96
C HIS A 156 -3.60 15.32 10.36
N ALA A 157 -4.25 15.04 11.50
CA ALA A 157 -5.29 15.90 12.06
C ALA A 157 -4.74 17.15 12.78
N GLY A 158 -3.41 17.37 12.76
CA GLY A 158 -2.77 18.49 13.46
C GLY A 158 -2.70 18.36 14.98
N ASN A 159 -2.93 17.16 15.52
CA ASN A 159 -2.86 16.91 16.94
C ASN A 159 -1.47 16.39 17.33
N PHE A 160 -0.68 17.25 17.98
CA PHE A 160 0.70 16.94 18.40
C PHE A 160 0.81 16.46 19.87
N LYS A 161 -0.30 16.18 20.55
CA LYS A 161 -0.29 15.66 21.93
C LYS A 161 0.00 14.15 21.92
N LEU A 162 1.26 13.79 21.70
CA LEU A 162 1.73 12.40 21.52
C LEU A 162 2.26 11.75 22.81
N GLY A 163 2.05 12.34 24.00
CA GLY A 163 2.65 11.89 25.26
C GLY A 163 2.38 10.42 25.62
N GLY A 164 1.24 9.86 25.22
CA GLY A 164 0.92 8.44 25.41
C GLY A 164 1.25 7.53 24.21
N TYR A 165 1.87 8.04 23.15
CA TYR A 165 2.08 7.35 21.88
C TYR A 165 3.56 7.26 21.47
N VAL A 166 4.47 7.34 22.44
CA VAL A 166 5.93 7.35 22.17
C VAL A 166 6.38 6.12 21.41
N VAL A 167 5.89 4.94 21.78
CA VAL A 167 6.24 3.67 21.09
C VAL A 167 5.72 3.69 19.66
N GLY A 168 4.47 4.12 19.43
CA GLY A 168 3.89 4.26 18.10
C GLY A 168 4.66 5.25 17.22
N LEU A 169 5.17 6.35 17.82
CA LEU A 169 6.01 7.32 17.12
C LEU A 169 7.35 6.72 16.69
N ILE A 170 8.01 5.97 17.57
CA ILE A 170 9.28 5.28 17.25
C ILE A 170 9.06 4.28 16.11
N VAL A 171 7.99 3.49 16.18
CA VAL A 171 7.63 2.54 15.11
C VAL A 171 7.33 3.27 13.80
N LEU A 172 6.61 4.40 13.84
CA LEU A 172 6.35 5.21 12.65
C LEU A 172 7.64 5.75 12.03
N LEU A 173 8.57 6.26 12.85
CA LEU A 173 9.88 6.72 12.36
C LEU A 173 10.68 5.58 11.71
N PHE A 174 10.66 4.38 12.31
CA PHE A 174 11.28 3.20 11.71
C PHE A 174 10.65 2.84 10.35
N ILE A 175 9.33 2.93 10.23
CA ILE A 175 8.61 2.73 8.97
C ILE A 175 9.05 3.77 7.92
N ILE A 176 9.19 5.04 8.30
CA ILE A 176 9.64 6.11 7.40
C ILE A 176 11.08 5.85 6.91
N VAL A 177 11.97 5.41 7.78
CA VAL A 177 13.34 5.01 7.38
C VAL A 177 13.29 3.84 6.39
N GLY A 178 12.46 2.83 6.64
CA GLY A 178 12.25 1.74 5.69
C GLY A 178 11.70 2.20 4.33
N MET A 179 10.79 3.20 4.33
CA MET A 179 10.26 3.81 3.09
C MET A 179 11.33 4.59 2.31
N CYS A 180 12.37 5.13 2.97
CA CYS A 180 13.52 5.70 2.27
C CYS A 180 14.30 4.62 1.50
N MET A 181 14.48 3.44 2.12
CA MET A 181 15.29 2.36 1.55
C MET A 181 14.56 1.60 0.42
N GLU A 182 13.26 1.40 0.57
CA GLU A 182 12.44 0.62 -0.37
C GLU A 182 11.11 1.33 -0.63
N GLU A 183 10.76 1.45 -1.90
CA GLU A 183 9.47 2.00 -2.28
C GLU A 183 8.34 1.12 -1.75
N ARG A 184 7.35 1.74 -1.07
CA ARG A 184 6.22 1.03 -0.45
C ARG A 184 6.58 -0.02 0.60
N PHE A 185 7.73 0.16 1.27
CA PHE A 185 8.21 -0.72 2.33
C PHE A 185 7.11 -1.15 3.31
N PHE A 186 6.35 -0.19 3.85
CA PHE A 186 5.26 -0.47 4.77
C PHE A 186 4.16 -1.34 4.15
N CYS A 187 3.67 -0.95 2.95
CA CYS A 187 2.55 -1.64 2.30
C CYS A 187 2.88 -3.08 1.92
N ARG A 188 4.15 -3.35 1.61
CA ARG A 188 4.63 -4.66 1.24
C ARG A 188 4.93 -5.55 2.43
N ASN A 189 5.62 -5.02 3.46
CA ASN A 189 6.25 -5.83 4.49
C ASN A 189 5.53 -5.79 5.84
N LEU A 190 4.83 -4.72 6.18
CA LEU A 190 4.30 -4.50 7.53
C LEU A 190 2.78 -4.28 7.59
N CYS A 191 2.15 -3.95 6.47
CA CYS A 191 0.74 -3.56 6.46
C CYS A 191 -0.21 -4.74 6.72
N PRO A 192 -0.96 -4.77 7.85
CA PRO A 192 -1.90 -5.84 8.14
C PRO A 192 -3.09 -5.85 7.15
N MET A 193 -3.56 -4.68 6.70
CA MET A 193 -4.57 -4.60 5.65
C MET A 193 -4.02 -5.10 4.31
N GLY A 194 -2.72 -4.86 4.04
CA GLY A 194 -2.03 -5.44 2.90
C GLY A 194 -2.01 -6.97 2.93
N ALA A 195 -1.88 -7.58 4.11
CA ALA A 195 -1.99 -9.02 4.29
C ALA A 195 -3.42 -9.51 4.02
N VAL A 196 -4.45 -8.84 4.56
CA VAL A 196 -5.86 -9.17 4.28
C VAL A 196 -6.14 -9.13 2.78
N PHE A 197 -5.76 -8.05 2.10
CA PHE A 197 -6.03 -7.89 0.67
C PHE A 197 -5.25 -8.87 -0.22
N SER A 198 -4.06 -9.31 0.19
CA SER A 198 -3.31 -10.31 -0.57
C SER A 198 -3.88 -11.73 -0.45
N LEU A 199 -4.72 -11.99 0.56
CA LEU A 199 -5.43 -13.26 0.73
C LEU A 199 -6.76 -13.31 -0.04
N LEU A 200 -7.29 -12.15 -0.46
CA LEU A 200 -8.54 -12.10 -1.22
C LEU A 200 -8.33 -12.57 -2.65
N PRO A 201 -9.27 -13.35 -3.20
CA PRO A 201 -9.24 -13.69 -4.62
C PRO A 201 -9.47 -12.42 -5.46
N VAL A 202 -8.62 -12.16 -6.43
CA VAL A 202 -8.76 -11.03 -7.35
C VAL A 202 -9.29 -11.53 -8.68
N LEU A 203 -10.36 -10.90 -9.19
CA LEU A 203 -10.92 -11.24 -10.49
C LEU A 203 -10.00 -10.71 -11.61
N PRO A 204 -9.77 -11.50 -12.68
CA PRO A 204 -8.78 -11.16 -13.72
C PRO A 204 -9.19 -10.02 -14.66
N PHE A 205 -10.40 -9.43 -14.51
CA PHE A 205 -10.93 -8.45 -15.46
C PHE A 205 -10.04 -7.20 -15.63
N PHE A 206 -9.36 -6.78 -14.57
CA PHE A 206 -8.50 -5.58 -14.56
C PHE A 206 -7.04 -5.92 -14.28
N ALA A 207 -6.66 -7.20 -14.40
CA ALA A 207 -5.31 -7.63 -14.18
C ALA A 207 -4.37 -7.12 -15.28
N LEU A 208 -3.17 -6.72 -14.87
CA LEU A 208 -2.11 -6.38 -15.81
C LEU A 208 -1.46 -7.67 -16.29
N HIS A 209 -1.49 -7.92 -17.59
CA HIS A 209 -0.86 -9.05 -18.25
C HIS A 209 0.33 -8.59 -19.07
N ARG A 210 1.28 -9.50 -19.27
CA ARG A 210 2.44 -9.30 -20.12
C ARG A 210 2.20 -9.91 -21.48
N ASP A 211 2.28 -9.09 -22.52
CA ASP A 211 2.30 -9.56 -23.90
C ASP A 211 3.68 -10.17 -24.20
N ARG A 212 3.73 -11.49 -24.40
CA ARG A 212 4.97 -12.23 -24.67
C ARG A 212 5.47 -12.03 -26.10
N GLU A 213 4.59 -11.86 -27.06
CA GLU A 213 4.96 -11.77 -28.47
C GLU A 213 5.79 -10.50 -28.72
N ASN A 214 5.42 -9.39 -28.07
CA ASN A 214 6.11 -8.12 -28.16
C ASN A 214 7.22 -7.93 -27.11
N CYS A 215 7.48 -8.93 -26.27
CA CYS A 215 8.45 -8.81 -25.18
C CYS A 215 9.84 -9.34 -25.61
N ILE A 216 10.87 -8.54 -25.37
CA ILE A 216 12.26 -8.93 -25.62
C ILE A 216 12.65 -10.08 -24.69
N LYS A 217 13.18 -11.17 -25.24
CA LYS A 217 13.65 -12.33 -24.45
C LYS A 217 14.70 -11.89 -23.42
N GLY A 218 14.52 -12.30 -22.15
CA GLY A 218 15.41 -11.95 -21.04
C GLY A 218 15.21 -10.55 -20.44
N CYS A 219 14.25 -9.77 -20.94
CA CYS A 219 13.92 -8.47 -20.35
C CYS A 219 13.25 -8.64 -18.96
N LYS A 220 13.78 -7.94 -17.94
CA LYS A 220 13.23 -7.90 -16.57
C LYS A 220 12.82 -6.47 -16.17
N ALA A 221 12.56 -5.59 -17.12
CA ALA A 221 12.29 -4.18 -16.84
C ALA A 221 11.04 -3.98 -15.97
N CYS A 222 9.95 -4.70 -16.27
CA CYS A 222 8.70 -4.65 -15.48
C CYS A 222 8.90 -5.14 -14.04
N THR A 223 9.67 -6.21 -13.81
CA THR A 223 10.00 -6.72 -12.47
C THR A 223 10.87 -5.74 -11.69
N LYS A 224 11.88 -5.15 -12.34
CA LYS A 224 12.77 -4.17 -11.70
C LYS A 224 12.09 -2.86 -11.32
N LYS A 225 11.08 -2.44 -12.08
CA LYS A 225 10.28 -1.24 -11.78
C LYS A 225 9.15 -1.51 -10.79
N CYS A 226 8.83 -2.77 -10.50
CA CYS A 226 7.72 -3.14 -9.65
C CYS A 226 8.05 -2.92 -8.17
N PRO A 227 7.28 -2.11 -7.42
CA PRO A 227 7.50 -1.93 -5.98
C PRO A 227 7.29 -3.20 -5.16
N SER A 228 6.55 -4.18 -5.69
CA SER A 228 6.34 -5.49 -5.07
C SER A 228 7.38 -6.52 -5.50
N HIS A 229 8.25 -6.20 -6.45
CA HIS A 229 9.23 -7.12 -7.06
C HIS A 229 8.61 -8.41 -7.63
N ILE A 230 7.34 -8.37 -7.95
CA ILE A 230 6.64 -9.44 -8.66
C ILE A 230 6.75 -9.23 -10.17
N GLY A 231 6.80 -10.32 -10.93
CA GLY A 231 6.68 -10.25 -12.38
C GLY A 231 5.22 -10.01 -12.80
N LEU A 232 5.00 -9.51 -14.01
CA LEU A 232 3.66 -9.57 -14.61
C LEU A 232 3.34 -11.01 -14.99
N PRO A 233 2.10 -11.48 -14.77
CA PRO A 233 1.68 -12.82 -15.21
C PRO A 233 1.82 -12.94 -16.72
N GLU A 234 2.06 -14.17 -17.17
CA GLU A 234 2.14 -14.50 -18.58
C GLU A 234 0.75 -14.43 -19.23
N ASP A 235 0.72 -14.13 -20.51
CA ASP A 235 -0.54 -14.07 -21.26
C ASP A 235 -1.33 -15.37 -21.11
N GLY A 236 -2.64 -15.22 -20.90
CA GLY A 236 -3.57 -16.32 -20.69
C GLY A 236 -3.54 -16.92 -19.28
N SER A 237 -2.69 -16.44 -18.37
CA SER A 237 -2.75 -16.85 -16.97
C SER A 237 -3.84 -16.07 -16.22
N PRO A 238 -4.85 -16.72 -15.63
CA PRO A 238 -5.85 -16.07 -14.81
C PRO A 238 -5.29 -15.66 -13.42
N LYS A 239 -4.03 -15.98 -13.12
CA LYS A 239 -3.43 -15.72 -11.82
C LYS A 239 -2.95 -14.28 -11.74
N VAL A 240 -3.66 -13.47 -10.98
CA VAL A 240 -3.18 -12.17 -10.49
C VAL A 240 -2.49 -12.43 -9.16
N GLU A 241 -1.21 -12.09 -9.06
CA GLU A 241 -0.54 -12.20 -7.77
C GLU A 241 -1.17 -11.20 -6.78
N GLY A 242 -1.62 -11.70 -5.63
CA GLY A 242 -2.29 -10.91 -4.59
C GLY A 242 -1.46 -9.74 -4.05
N ASP A 243 -0.16 -9.71 -4.33
CA ASP A 243 0.74 -8.62 -3.94
C ASP A 243 0.89 -7.51 -4.99
N CYS A 244 0.20 -7.60 -6.11
CA CYS A 244 0.17 -6.53 -7.11
C CYS A 244 -0.64 -5.33 -6.60
N PHE A 245 0.01 -4.16 -6.46
CA PHE A 245 -0.67 -2.92 -6.06
C PHE A 245 -1.48 -2.26 -7.18
N GLN A 246 -1.51 -2.83 -8.37
CA GLN A 246 -2.15 -2.24 -9.57
C GLN A 246 -1.67 -0.79 -9.85
N CYS A 247 -0.46 -0.47 -9.43
CA CYS A 247 0.10 0.89 -9.49
C CYS A 247 0.57 1.30 -10.88
N GLN A 248 0.54 0.38 -11.85
CA GLN A 248 0.87 0.55 -13.26
C GLN A 248 2.30 1.05 -13.58
N LYS A 249 3.21 1.09 -12.59
CA LYS A 249 4.62 1.48 -12.81
C LYS A 249 5.38 0.55 -13.76
N CYS A 250 4.93 -0.66 -13.94
CA CYS A 250 5.52 -1.62 -14.88
C CYS A 250 5.20 -1.32 -16.35
N ILE A 251 4.19 -0.47 -16.62
CA ILE A 251 3.80 -0.05 -17.97
C ILE A 251 4.57 1.23 -18.37
N ASP A 252 4.98 2.05 -17.37
CA ASP A 252 5.78 3.26 -17.56
C ASP A 252 7.24 2.88 -17.92
#